data_6c24af83d18ba53cf834985b5c0fe6e1
#
_entry.id   6c24af83d18ba53cf834985b5c0fe6e1
#
_cell.length_a   1.000
_cell.length_b   1.000
_cell.length_c   1.000
_cell.angle_alpha   90.00
_cell.angle_beta   90.00
_cell.angle_gamma   90.00
#
_symmetry.space_group_name_H-M   'P 1'
#
loop_
_entity.id
_entity.type
_entity.pdbx_description
1 polymer ?
#
loop_
_entity_poly.entity_id
_entity_poly.type
_entity_poly.pdbx_seq_one_letter_code
_entity_poly.pdbx_strand_id
1 'polypeptide(L)'
;MDNITHHIAESIRANDLPAYQSERYPVIPDGEAVRFVDKDFSGVDFNQFVMGFFVFQNCNLNDAKHIYGQPIYFINSSVRNVDFCGAKLIIEAKDCDFRGMKYDEETQFVYGSGKLAARSRFINCKLDDETRNFLSQQGVEIS
;
A
#
# COMPACT_ATOMS: atom_id res chain seq x y z
N MET A 1 17.07 -4.65 -13.46
CA MET A 1 15.94 -4.95 -12.67
C MET A 1 15.96 -6.39 -12.20
N ASP A 2 15.70 -6.61 -10.98
CA ASP A 2 15.78 -7.94 -10.46
C ASP A 2 14.59 -8.81 -10.90
N ASN A 3 14.85 -10.10 -11.03
CA ASN A 3 13.84 -11.06 -11.43
C ASN A 3 12.74 -11.22 -10.39
N ILE A 4 13.07 -10.95 -9.14
CA ILE A 4 12.14 -11.08 -8.03
C ILE A 4 11.00 -10.08 -8.16
N THR A 5 11.32 -8.81 -8.43
CA THR A 5 10.29 -7.77 -8.61
C THR A 5 9.39 -8.11 -9.77
N HIS A 6 9.97 -8.60 -10.87
CA HIS A 6 9.20 -9.00 -12.05
C HIS A 6 8.25 -10.14 -11.71
N HIS A 7 8.74 -11.17 -11.03
CA HIS A 7 7.91 -12.31 -10.65
C HIS A 7 6.75 -11.91 -9.74
N ILE A 8 6.98 -11.01 -8.81
CA ILE A 8 5.91 -10.53 -7.94
C ILE A 8 4.85 -9.82 -8.75
N ALA A 9 5.26 -8.92 -9.65
CA ALA A 9 4.32 -8.19 -10.47
C ALA A 9 3.47 -9.16 -11.32
N GLU A 10 4.10 -10.17 -11.89
CA GLU A 10 3.38 -11.18 -12.66
C GLU A 10 2.41 -11.98 -11.79
N SER A 11 2.85 -12.40 -10.60
CA SER A 11 2.02 -13.17 -9.68
C SER A 11 0.81 -12.35 -9.22
N ILE A 12 1.00 -11.09 -8.90
CA ILE A 12 -0.10 -10.22 -8.50
C ILE A 12 -1.13 -10.10 -9.62
N ARG A 13 -0.68 -9.84 -10.83
CA ARG A 13 -1.56 -9.71 -11.99
C ARG A 13 -2.32 -11.00 -12.29
N ALA A 14 -1.67 -12.15 -12.07
CA ALA A 14 -2.25 -13.45 -12.34
C ALA A 14 -3.05 -14.01 -11.17
N ASN A 15 -3.10 -13.33 -10.04
CA ASN A 15 -3.70 -13.85 -8.80
C ASN A 15 -3.05 -15.14 -8.32
N ASP A 16 -1.75 -15.28 -8.58
CA ASP A 16 -0.97 -16.45 -8.18
C ASP A 16 -0.17 -16.18 -6.91
N LEU A 17 -0.69 -15.31 -6.06
CA LEU A 17 0.01 -14.85 -4.87
C LEU A 17 0.32 -15.94 -3.84
N PRO A 18 -0.62 -16.83 -3.50
CA PRO A 18 -0.34 -17.81 -2.46
C PRO A 18 0.79 -18.77 -2.84
N ALA A 19 0.81 -19.26 -4.08
CA ALA A 19 1.85 -20.17 -4.53
C ALA A 19 3.22 -19.49 -4.48
N TYR A 20 3.30 -18.28 -5.01
CA TYR A 20 4.55 -17.55 -5.04
C TYR A 20 5.04 -17.21 -3.64
N GLN A 21 4.12 -16.76 -2.78
CA GLN A 21 4.42 -16.38 -1.42
C GLN A 21 5.00 -17.54 -0.61
N SER A 22 4.45 -18.74 -0.77
CA SER A 22 4.92 -19.90 -0.02
C SER A 22 6.32 -20.34 -0.45
N GLU A 23 6.69 -20.11 -1.71
CA GLU A 23 7.97 -20.56 -2.22
C GLU A 23 9.11 -19.57 -1.98
N ARG A 24 8.85 -18.29 -2.10
CA ARG A 24 9.92 -17.32 -2.27
C ARG A 24 9.92 -16.19 -1.26
N TYR A 25 8.74 -15.83 -0.77
CA TYR A 25 8.67 -14.50 -0.26
C TYR A 25 8.75 -14.28 1.22
N PRO A 26 8.80 -15.28 2.01
CA PRO A 26 9.30 -15.04 3.36
C PRO A 26 10.75 -14.53 3.38
N VAL A 27 11.43 -14.56 2.24
CA VAL A 27 12.88 -14.31 2.22
C VAL A 27 13.24 -13.06 1.41
N ILE A 28 12.64 -11.92 1.76
CA ILE A 28 13.17 -10.65 1.31
C ILE A 28 14.32 -10.31 2.25
N PRO A 29 15.54 -10.12 1.75
CA PRO A 29 16.66 -9.78 2.62
C PRO A 29 16.37 -8.50 3.40
N ASP A 30 16.84 -8.45 4.64
CA ASP A 30 16.68 -7.27 5.47
C ASP A 30 17.20 -6.03 4.77
N GLY A 31 16.41 -4.96 4.82
CA GLY A 31 16.80 -3.69 4.23
C GLY A 31 16.53 -3.57 2.74
N GLU A 32 16.06 -4.61 2.08
CA GLU A 32 15.69 -4.52 0.67
C GLU A 32 14.19 -4.36 0.52
N ALA A 33 13.81 -3.41 -0.33
CA ALA A 33 12.42 -3.21 -0.70
C ALA A 33 12.16 -3.85 -2.06
N VAL A 34 10.98 -4.41 -2.23
CA VAL A 34 10.52 -4.87 -3.54
C VAL A 34 9.93 -3.65 -4.24
N ARG A 35 10.50 -3.29 -5.37
CA ARG A 35 10.12 -2.07 -6.09
C ARG A 35 9.42 -2.40 -7.41
N PHE A 36 8.24 -1.83 -7.57
CA PHE A 36 7.51 -1.91 -8.83
C PHE A 36 7.55 -0.52 -9.47
N VAL A 37 7.96 -0.44 -10.73
CA VAL A 37 8.06 0.83 -11.45
C VAL A 37 7.27 0.73 -12.73
N ASP A 38 6.41 1.72 -12.98
CA ASP A 38 5.65 1.84 -14.22
C ASP A 38 4.73 0.64 -14.47
N LYS A 39 4.15 0.07 -13.41
CA LYS A 39 3.28 -1.10 -13.51
C LYS A 39 1.81 -0.72 -13.37
N ASP A 40 0.97 -1.48 -14.03
CA ASP A 40 -0.48 -1.32 -13.96
C ASP A 40 -1.07 -2.45 -13.11
N PHE A 41 -1.50 -2.10 -11.92
CA PHE A 41 -2.19 -3.00 -10.99
C PHE A 41 -3.64 -2.61 -10.81
N SER A 42 -4.22 -1.89 -11.76
CA SER A 42 -5.61 -1.44 -11.63
C SER A 42 -6.55 -2.63 -11.46
N GLY A 43 -7.46 -2.52 -10.50
CA GLY A 43 -8.45 -3.55 -10.20
C GLY A 43 -7.92 -4.82 -9.58
N VAL A 44 -6.62 -4.88 -9.25
CA VAL A 44 -6.02 -6.09 -8.67
C VAL A 44 -6.49 -6.27 -7.23
N ASP A 45 -6.84 -7.50 -6.90
CA ASP A 45 -7.17 -7.89 -5.53
C ASP A 45 -5.91 -8.45 -4.87
N PHE A 46 -5.43 -7.75 -3.85
CA PHE A 46 -4.23 -8.14 -3.11
C PHE A 46 -4.54 -9.06 -1.93
N ASN A 47 -5.74 -9.57 -1.85
CA ASN A 47 -6.13 -10.49 -0.79
C ASN A 47 -5.16 -11.67 -0.75
N GLN A 48 -4.80 -12.13 0.44
CA GLN A 48 -3.86 -13.22 0.66
C GLN A 48 -2.40 -12.86 0.41
N PHE A 49 -2.10 -11.60 0.12
CA PHE A 49 -0.72 -11.17 -0.04
C PHE A 49 -0.39 -10.13 1.02
N VAL A 50 0.47 -10.50 1.96
CA VAL A 50 0.91 -9.58 3.02
C VAL A 50 2.13 -8.83 2.51
N MET A 51 1.98 -7.52 2.37
CA MET A 51 3.04 -6.67 1.87
C MET A 51 3.95 -6.20 3.00
N GLY A 52 5.23 -6.12 2.72
CA GLY A 52 6.19 -5.50 3.62
C GLY A 52 7.34 -4.97 2.80
N PHE A 53 7.72 -3.71 3.03
CA PHE A 53 8.81 -3.07 2.30
C PHE A 53 8.59 -3.04 0.79
N PHE A 54 7.35 -2.81 0.38
CA PHE A 54 7.01 -2.68 -1.04
C PHE A 54 7.03 -1.20 -1.42
N VAL A 55 7.55 -0.92 -2.62
CA VAL A 55 7.57 0.43 -3.18
C VAL A 55 6.86 0.39 -4.53
N PHE A 56 5.80 1.17 -4.66
CA PHE A 56 5.09 1.37 -5.92
C PHE A 56 5.44 2.76 -6.44
N GLN A 57 6.15 2.81 -7.55
CA GLN A 57 6.59 4.07 -8.16
C GLN A 57 6.03 4.19 -9.56
N ASN A 58 5.35 5.28 -9.85
CA ASN A 58 4.69 5.51 -11.13
C ASN A 58 3.74 4.38 -11.51
N CYS A 59 3.05 3.83 -10.52
CA CYS A 59 2.15 2.70 -10.73
C CYS A 59 0.70 3.16 -10.75
N ASN A 60 -0.15 2.34 -11.37
CA ASN A 60 -1.58 2.54 -11.33
C ASN A 60 -2.19 1.45 -10.45
N LEU A 61 -2.75 1.85 -9.30
CA LEU A 61 -3.44 0.95 -8.39
C LEU A 61 -4.90 1.36 -8.23
N ASN A 62 -5.46 2.04 -9.23
CA ASN A 62 -6.85 2.46 -9.17
C ASN A 62 -7.75 1.22 -9.02
N ASP A 63 -8.74 1.31 -8.15
CA ASP A 63 -9.69 0.24 -7.89
C ASP A 63 -9.06 -1.03 -7.30
N ALA A 64 -7.81 -0.99 -6.87
CA ALA A 64 -7.20 -2.11 -6.17
C ALA A 64 -7.87 -2.30 -4.81
N LYS A 65 -7.82 -3.50 -4.28
CA LYS A 65 -8.49 -3.82 -3.02
C LYS A 65 -7.70 -4.81 -2.18
N HIS A 66 -8.03 -4.82 -0.89
CA HIS A 66 -7.45 -5.72 0.10
C HIS A 66 -5.94 -5.55 0.24
N ILE A 67 -5.47 -4.30 0.11
CA ILE A 67 -4.06 -3.98 0.36
C ILE A 67 -3.88 -3.86 1.87
N TYR A 68 -2.93 -4.57 2.41
CA TYR A 68 -2.57 -4.44 3.82
C TYR A 68 -1.10 -4.82 4.00
N GLY A 69 -0.54 -4.42 5.12
CA GLY A 69 0.88 -4.67 5.41
C GLY A 69 1.59 -3.40 5.82
N GLN A 70 2.88 -3.53 6.07
CA GLN A 70 3.67 -2.38 6.49
C GLN A 70 5.16 -2.68 6.38
N PRO A 71 5.96 -1.69 5.99
CA PRO A 71 5.51 -0.43 5.40
C PRO A 71 5.30 -0.58 3.90
N ILE A 72 4.40 0.21 3.36
CA ILE A 72 4.15 0.27 1.91
C ILE A 72 4.41 1.70 1.48
N TYR A 73 5.21 1.87 0.43
CA TYR A 73 5.58 3.18 -0.09
C TYR A 73 4.93 3.38 -1.45
N PHE A 74 4.23 4.51 -1.60
CA PHE A 74 3.65 4.91 -2.87
C PHE A 74 4.29 6.22 -3.30
N ILE A 75 4.87 6.25 -4.48
CA ILE A 75 5.53 7.42 -5.02
C ILE A 75 4.97 7.72 -6.40
N ASN A 76 4.45 8.93 -6.58
CA ASN A 76 3.94 9.40 -7.87
C ASN A 76 3.01 8.38 -8.53
N SER A 77 2.09 7.84 -7.76
CA SER A 77 1.20 6.76 -8.21
C SER A 77 -0.25 7.19 -8.11
N SER A 78 -1.09 6.56 -8.93
CA SER A 78 -2.53 6.75 -8.86
C SER A 78 -3.15 5.62 -8.06
N VAL A 79 -3.84 5.96 -6.98
CA VAL A 79 -4.40 4.99 -6.03
C VAL A 79 -5.87 5.37 -5.76
N ARG A 80 -6.58 5.72 -6.82
CA ARG A 80 -7.97 6.17 -6.71
C ARG A 80 -8.90 5.01 -6.45
N ASN A 81 -9.92 5.26 -5.64
CA ASN A 81 -10.97 4.27 -5.32
C ASN A 81 -10.41 2.98 -4.72
N VAL A 82 -9.21 3.05 -4.15
CA VAL A 82 -8.62 1.89 -3.50
C VAL A 82 -9.46 1.50 -2.28
N ASP A 83 -9.61 0.21 -2.06
CA ASP A 83 -10.40 -0.29 -0.94
C ASP A 83 -9.48 -0.76 0.18
N PHE A 84 -9.46 0.01 1.26
CA PHE A 84 -8.70 -0.30 2.47
C PHE A 84 -9.60 -0.76 3.63
N CYS A 85 -10.85 -1.09 3.37
CA CYS A 85 -11.77 -1.48 4.44
C CYS A 85 -11.21 -2.64 5.27
N GLY A 86 -11.19 -2.46 6.59
CA GLY A 86 -10.69 -3.47 7.52
C GLY A 86 -9.18 -3.62 7.54
N ALA A 87 -8.44 -2.86 6.73
CA ALA A 87 -6.99 -3.03 6.61
C ALA A 87 -6.26 -2.37 7.78
N LYS A 88 -5.15 -2.98 8.16
CA LYS A 88 -4.19 -2.39 9.09
C LYS A 88 -2.89 -2.25 8.33
N LEU A 89 -2.46 -1.01 8.13
CA LEU A 89 -1.32 -0.76 7.27
C LEU A 89 -0.59 0.52 7.66
N ILE A 90 0.69 0.56 7.33
CA ILE A 90 1.50 1.76 7.44
C ILE A 90 1.93 2.15 6.02
N ILE A 91 1.58 3.34 5.62
CA ILE A 91 1.84 3.86 4.28
C ILE A 91 2.71 5.10 4.38
N GLU A 92 3.69 5.21 3.51
CA GLU A 92 4.32 6.48 3.22
C GLU A 92 4.03 6.78 1.75
N ALA A 93 3.30 7.86 1.51
CA ALA A 93 2.89 8.22 0.16
C ALA A 93 3.34 9.64 -0.17
N LYS A 94 3.85 9.81 -1.38
CA LYS A 94 4.30 11.12 -1.87
C LYS A 94 3.85 11.32 -3.30
N ASP A 95 3.24 12.48 -3.55
CA ASP A 95 2.79 12.88 -4.89
C ASP A 95 1.79 11.88 -5.50
N CYS A 96 0.90 11.37 -4.69
CA CYS A 96 -0.07 10.34 -5.10
C CYS A 96 -1.50 10.88 -5.06
N ASP A 97 -2.38 10.19 -5.79
CA ASP A 97 -3.80 10.52 -5.81
C ASP A 97 -4.57 9.39 -5.13
N PHE A 98 -5.13 9.67 -3.95
CA PHE A 98 -5.91 8.71 -3.16
C PHE A 98 -7.39 9.07 -3.12
N ARG A 99 -7.88 9.90 -4.02
CA ARG A 99 -9.30 10.29 -4.00
C ARG A 99 -10.19 9.07 -4.19
N GLY A 100 -11.31 9.06 -3.49
CA GLY A 100 -12.25 7.93 -3.55
C GLY A 100 -11.83 6.74 -2.70
N MET A 101 -10.82 6.89 -1.86
CA MET A 101 -10.38 5.82 -0.95
C MET A 101 -11.56 5.33 -0.12
N LYS A 102 -11.70 4.02 -0.03
CA LYS A 102 -12.70 3.37 0.81
C LYS A 102 -12.07 2.91 2.10
N TYR A 103 -12.75 3.15 3.20
CA TYR A 103 -12.27 2.76 4.52
C TYR A 103 -13.49 2.56 5.42
N ASP A 104 -13.28 1.91 6.55
CA ASP A 104 -14.31 1.74 7.56
C ASP A 104 -13.72 1.98 8.95
N GLU A 105 -14.51 1.73 9.98
CA GLU A 105 -14.08 2.00 11.35
C GLU A 105 -12.97 1.06 11.82
N GLU A 106 -12.74 -0.04 11.12
CA GLU A 106 -11.66 -0.97 11.43
C GLU A 106 -10.36 -0.65 10.70
N THR A 107 -10.41 0.22 9.69
CA THR A 107 -9.22 0.61 8.95
C THR A 107 -8.27 1.41 9.84
N GLN A 108 -7.02 0.99 9.92
CA GLN A 108 -6.02 1.65 10.75
C GLN A 108 -4.77 1.97 9.95
N PHE A 109 -4.33 3.22 10.07
CA PHE A 109 -3.11 3.73 9.44
C PHE A 109 -2.04 4.09 10.48
N VAL A 110 -2.24 3.69 11.72
CA VAL A 110 -1.32 3.95 12.82
C VAL A 110 -1.25 2.70 13.69
N TYR A 111 -0.04 2.27 14.03
CA TYR A 111 0.18 1.14 14.92
C TYR A 111 0.80 1.59 16.22
N GLY A 112 0.33 1.03 17.32
CA GLY A 112 0.84 1.36 18.63
C GLY A 112 0.26 2.64 19.18
N SER A 113 0.87 3.18 20.22
CA SER A 113 0.39 4.39 20.87
C SER A 113 1.56 5.22 21.38
N GLY A 114 1.28 6.52 21.60
CA GLY A 114 2.27 7.43 22.13
C GLY A 114 3.44 7.69 21.20
N LYS A 115 4.60 7.88 21.79
CA LYS A 115 5.81 8.27 21.03
C LYS A 115 6.35 7.14 20.16
N LEU A 116 6.02 5.91 20.48
CA LEU A 116 6.52 4.74 19.75
C LEU A 116 5.56 4.28 18.67
N ALA A 117 4.46 4.99 18.44
CA ALA A 117 3.51 4.63 17.42
C ALA A 117 4.12 4.81 16.02
N ALA A 118 3.95 3.79 15.19
CA ALA A 118 4.25 3.91 13.76
C ALA A 118 3.06 4.59 13.09
N ARG A 119 3.32 5.61 12.30
CA ARG A 119 2.28 6.44 11.69
C ARG A 119 2.48 6.53 10.20
N SER A 120 1.38 6.43 9.47
CA SER A 120 1.38 6.68 8.04
C SER A 120 1.60 8.17 7.76
N ARG A 121 2.13 8.47 6.58
CA ARG A 121 2.40 9.83 6.13
C ARG A 121 1.93 10.00 4.70
N PHE A 122 1.24 11.10 4.44
CA PHE A 122 0.79 11.49 3.11
C PHE A 122 1.36 12.86 2.80
N ILE A 123 2.28 12.93 1.85
CA ILE A 123 2.98 14.15 1.48
C ILE A 123 2.57 14.55 0.07
N ASN A 124 2.01 15.74 -0.05
CA ASN A 124 1.57 16.27 -1.34
C ASN A 124 0.64 15.30 -2.09
N CYS A 125 -0.30 14.70 -1.36
CA CYS A 125 -1.24 13.75 -1.94
C CYS A 125 -2.62 14.37 -2.08
N LYS A 126 -3.39 13.91 -3.07
CA LYS A 126 -4.78 14.31 -3.24
C LYS A 126 -5.65 13.40 -2.40
N LEU A 127 -6.47 14.00 -1.56
CA LEU A 127 -7.36 13.29 -0.64
C LEU A 127 -8.70 14.01 -0.64
N ASP A 128 -9.78 13.25 -0.50
CA ASP A 128 -11.09 13.84 -0.25
C ASP A 128 -11.12 14.44 1.16
N ASP A 129 -11.96 15.46 1.37
CA ASP A 129 -12.02 16.14 2.66
C ASP A 129 -12.39 15.18 3.80
N GLU A 130 -13.36 14.30 3.58
CA GLU A 130 -13.75 13.31 4.57
C GLU A 130 -12.59 12.38 4.92
N THR A 131 -11.87 11.94 3.91
CA THR A 131 -10.72 11.06 4.10
C THR A 131 -9.63 11.77 4.90
N ARG A 132 -9.38 13.03 4.57
CA ARG A 132 -8.40 13.84 5.30
C ARG A 132 -8.75 13.94 6.77
N ASN A 133 -10.02 14.16 7.08
CA ASN A 133 -10.49 14.22 8.45
C ASN A 133 -10.32 12.87 9.17
N PHE A 134 -10.69 11.79 8.51
CA PHE A 134 -10.55 10.46 9.07
C PHE A 134 -9.10 10.16 9.41
N LEU A 135 -8.18 10.43 8.49
CA LEU A 135 -6.76 10.18 8.68
C LEU A 135 -6.20 11.06 9.80
N SER A 136 -6.60 12.33 9.85
CA SER A 136 -6.15 13.26 10.90
C SER A 136 -6.59 12.79 12.28
N GLN A 137 -7.79 12.25 12.39
CA GLN A 137 -8.29 11.74 13.67
C GLN A 137 -7.48 10.53 14.15
N GLN A 138 -6.90 9.78 13.24
CA GLN A 138 -6.03 8.68 13.61
C GLN A 138 -4.61 9.12 13.96
N GLY A 139 -4.26 10.35 13.71
CA GLY A 139 -2.91 10.84 13.97
C GLY A 139 -1.97 10.66 12.80
N VAL A 140 -2.51 10.46 11.59
CA VAL A 140 -1.72 10.37 10.37
C VAL A 140 -1.14 11.73 10.03
N GLU A 141 0.10 11.77 9.57
CA GLU A 141 0.76 13.00 9.15
C GLU A 141 0.35 13.31 7.70
N ILE A 142 -0.20 14.51 7.50
CA ILE A 142 -0.62 14.97 6.18
C ILE A 142 0.02 16.33 5.94
N SER A 143 0.76 16.46 4.85
CA SER A 143 1.44 17.72 4.53
C SER A 143 1.44 18.03 3.04
#